data_8dd1b6ffc57a0aa4e7b6f397eed9ffda
#
_entry.id   8dd1b6ffc57a0aa4e7b6f397eed9ffda
#
_cell.length_a   1.000
_cell.length_b   1.000
_cell.length_c   1.000
_cell.angle_alpha   90.00
_cell.angle_beta   90.00
_cell.angle_gamma   90.00
#
_symmetry.space_group_name_H-M   'P 1'
#
loop_
_entity.id
_entity.type
_entity.pdbx_description
1 polymer ?
#
loop_
_entity_poly.entity_id
_entity_poly.type
_entity_poly.pdbx_seq_one_letter_code
_entity_poly.pdbx_strand_id
1 'polypeptide(L)'
;MKLSTTAALVMLAASPAFAADTASQTFLKKAIEGNYAEVEMGKLAQQNGKSDGVKQFGQMLSDDHAAANQKALDAAKSLGVSAPDAPNAKQKAEHDKMAKMTGDRFDRDFARYMVADHEKDLADYKKEAKQSDAAGDYAKGQIDALQKHFDMAKSLSSVKSSSR
;
A
#
# COMPACT_ATOMS: atom_id res chain seq x y z
N MET A 1 27.52 -25.68 -65.68
CA MET A 1 26.43 -25.77 -64.71
C MET A 1 26.85 -25.07 -63.41
N LYS A 2 26.32 -23.89 -63.13
CA LYS A 2 26.60 -23.17 -61.88
C LYS A 2 25.40 -23.37 -60.97
N LEU A 3 25.58 -24.10 -59.82
CA LEU A 3 24.56 -24.21 -58.77
C LEU A 3 24.63 -22.97 -57.91
N SER A 4 23.55 -22.21 -57.89
CA SER A 4 23.38 -21.10 -56.93
C SER A 4 22.65 -21.65 -55.70
N THR A 5 23.35 -21.63 -54.55
CA THR A 5 22.79 -22.03 -53.26
C THR A 5 22.18 -20.79 -52.61
N THR A 6 20.86 -20.74 -52.56
CA THR A 6 20.12 -19.66 -51.85
C THR A 6 20.04 -20.00 -50.36
N ALA A 7 20.76 -19.31 -49.54
CA ALA A 7 20.65 -19.45 -48.08
C ALA A 7 19.40 -18.68 -47.59
N ALA A 8 18.42 -19.38 -47.05
CA ALA A 8 17.25 -18.78 -46.39
C ALA A 8 17.63 -18.41 -44.96
N LEU A 9 17.62 -17.10 -44.67
CA LEU A 9 17.81 -16.55 -43.34
C LEU A 9 16.50 -16.65 -42.55
N VAL A 10 16.40 -17.62 -41.65
CA VAL A 10 15.27 -17.74 -40.71
C VAL A 10 15.47 -16.73 -39.60
N MET A 11 14.71 -15.60 -39.61
CA MET A 11 14.62 -14.70 -38.47
C MET A 11 13.73 -15.33 -37.41
N LEU A 12 14.32 -15.78 -36.30
CA LEU A 12 13.59 -16.10 -35.08
C LEU A 12 13.10 -14.82 -34.46
N ALA A 13 11.81 -14.53 -34.57
CA ALA A 13 11.18 -13.47 -33.83
C ALA A 13 11.06 -13.93 -32.34
N ALA A 14 11.94 -13.45 -31.48
CA ALA A 14 11.81 -13.62 -30.05
C ALA A 14 10.59 -12.81 -29.57
N SER A 15 9.49 -13.49 -29.27
CA SER A 15 8.37 -12.87 -28.55
C SER A 15 8.86 -12.42 -27.17
N PRO A 16 8.56 -11.20 -26.72
CA PRO A 16 8.87 -10.81 -25.34
C PRO A 16 8.08 -11.71 -24.39
N ALA A 17 8.78 -12.60 -23.71
CA ALA A 17 8.21 -13.31 -22.57
C ALA A 17 8.00 -12.27 -21.48
N PHE A 18 6.75 -11.94 -21.16
CA PHE A 18 6.43 -11.21 -19.95
C PHE A 18 6.82 -12.12 -18.78
N ALA A 19 7.94 -11.81 -18.16
CA ALA A 19 8.31 -12.47 -16.91
C ALA A 19 7.27 -12.13 -15.85
N ALA A 20 6.83 -13.13 -15.07
CA ALA A 20 5.97 -12.88 -13.91
C ALA A 20 6.70 -11.96 -12.94
N ASP A 21 5.96 -11.04 -12.29
CA ASP A 21 6.54 -10.17 -11.27
C ASP A 21 7.23 -10.98 -10.17
N THR A 22 8.38 -10.52 -9.72
CA THR A 22 9.04 -11.08 -8.54
C THR A 22 8.22 -10.81 -7.28
N ALA A 23 8.56 -11.47 -6.17
CA ALA A 23 7.92 -11.21 -4.88
C ALA A 23 8.05 -9.74 -4.47
N SER A 24 9.25 -9.16 -4.65
CA SER A 24 9.53 -7.75 -4.36
C SER A 24 8.73 -6.78 -5.26
N GLN A 25 8.59 -7.09 -6.53
CA GLN A 25 7.77 -6.29 -7.45
C GLN A 25 6.28 -6.36 -7.07
N THR A 26 5.79 -7.55 -6.70
CA THR A 26 4.42 -7.74 -6.21
C THR A 26 4.18 -7.00 -4.89
N PHE A 27 5.16 -7.03 -3.96
CA PHE A 27 5.10 -6.28 -2.71
C PHE A 27 4.99 -4.77 -2.98
N LEU A 28 5.85 -4.20 -3.84
CA LEU A 28 5.82 -2.77 -4.15
C LEU A 28 4.50 -2.32 -4.77
N LYS A 29 3.91 -3.10 -5.68
CA LYS A 29 2.58 -2.79 -6.21
C LYS A 29 1.53 -2.69 -5.11
N LYS A 30 1.50 -3.66 -4.19
CA LYS A 30 0.58 -3.67 -3.05
C LYS A 30 0.84 -2.51 -2.09
N ALA A 31 2.11 -2.21 -1.80
CA ALA A 31 2.48 -1.10 -0.94
C ALA A 31 2.05 0.26 -1.52
N ILE A 32 2.18 0.46 -2.83
CA ILE A 32 1.75 1.69 -3.51
C ILE A 32 0.22 1.81 -3.47
N GLU A 33 -0.52 0.73 -3.78
CA GLU A 33 -1.98 0.70 -3.66
C GLU A 33 -2.43 0.99 -2.22
N GLY A 34 -1.75 0.39 -1.22
CA GLY A 34 -1.98 0.62 0.20
C GLY A 34 -1.76 2.07 0.61
N ASN A 35 -0.64 2.66 0.20
CA ASN A 35 -0.35 4.06 0.50
C ASN A 35 -1.42 5.01 -0.07
N TYR A 36 -1.89 4.79 -1.30
CA TYR A 36 -3.00 5.56 -1.84
C TYR A 36 -4.28 5.39 -1.01
N ALA A 37 -4.62 4.16 -0.62
CA ALA A 37 -5.80 3.88 0.19
C ALA A 37 -5.73 4.56 1.56
N GLU A 38 -4.57 4.52 2.21
CA GLU A 38 -4.36 5.12 3.52
C GLU A 38 -4.42 6.65 3.48
N VAL A 39 -3.93 7.29 2.42
CA VAL A 39 -4.10 8.74 2.21
C VAL A 39 -5.60 9.10 2.10
N GLU A 40 -6.36 8.36 1.31
CA GLU A 40 -7.81 8.60 1.14
C GLU A 40 -8.56 8.32 2.45
N MET A 41 -8.25 7.24 3.15
CA MET A 41 -8.88 6.86 4.41
C MET A 41 -8.54 7.85 5.53
N GLY A 42 -7.32 8.37 5.55
CA GLY A 42 -6.90 9.40 6.49
C GLY A 42 -7.67 10.71 6.29
N LYS A 43 -7.87 11.13 5.04
CA LYS A 43 -8.71 12.30 4.71
C LYS A 43 -10.17 12.07 5.14
N LEU A 44 -10.69 10.87 4.91
CA LEU A 44 -12.04 10.51 5.34
C LEU A 44 -12.19 10.55 6.86
N ALA A 45 -11.16 10.12 7.60
CA ALA A 45 -11.16 10.18 9.07
C ALA A 45 -11.18 11.62 9.61
N GLN A 46 -10.54 12.55 8.92
CA GLN A 46 -10.60 13.97 9.27
C GLN A 46 -12.00 14.56 9.06
N GLN A 47 -12.71 14.09 8.03
CA GLN A 47 -14.05 14.59 7.67
C GLN A 47 -15.15 13.95 8.51
N ASN A 48 -15.15 12.62 8.68
CA ASN A 48 -16.24 11.84 9.24
C ASN A 48 -16.05 11.46 10.70
N GLY A 49 -14.80 11.51 11.18
CA GLY A 49 -14.45 11.21 12.57
C GLY A 49 -15.10 12.21 13.55
N LYS A 50 -15.49 11.70 14.70
CA LYS A 50 -16.05 12.51 15.80
C LYS A 50 -14.97 12.97 16.78
N SER A 51 -14.12 12.05 17.21
CA SER A 51 -13.08 12.34 18.19
C SER A 51 -11.88 13.04 17.58
N ASP A 52 -11.27 13.94 18.33
CA ASP A 52 -10.04 14.61 17.92
C ASP A 52 -8.91 13.60 17.68
N GLY A 53 -8.86 12.51 18.45
CA GLY A 53 -7.87 11.45 18.27
C GLY A 53 -7.98 10.76 16.91
N VAL A 54 -9.19 10.47 16.43
CA VAL A 54 -9.40 9.90 15.09
C VAL A 54 -9.03 10.89 13.99
N LYS A 55 -9.39 12.17 14.14
CA LYS A 55 -9.02 13.20 13.15
C LYS A 55 -7.51 13.43 13.09
N GLN A 56 -6.83 13.49 14.23
CA GLN A 56 -5.37 13.62 14.29
C GLN A 56 -4.66 12.40 13.71
N PHE A 57 -5.17 11.20 14.00
CA PHE A 57 -4.65 9.98 13.40
C PHE A 57 -4.87 9.96 11.87
N GLY A 58 -6.04 10.41 11.41
CA GLY A 58 -6.32 10.58 9.99
C GLY A 58 -5.35 11.53 9.29
N GLN A 59 -5.00 12.66 9.92
CA GLN A 59 -3.99 13.58 9.38
C GLN A 59 -2.62 12.89 9.28
N MET A 60 -2.19 12.22 10.35
CA MET A 60 -0.90 11.49 10.37
C MET A 60 -0.84 10.44 9.27
N LEU A 61 -1.88 9.61 9.10
CA LEU A 61 -1.95 8.62 8.03
C LEU A 61 -1.80 9.28 6.65
N SER A 62 -2.55 10.36 6.40
CA SER A 62 -2.48 11.05 5.11
C SER A 62 -1.08 11.56 4.81
N ASP A 63 -0.40 12.15 5.77
CA ASP A 63 0.91 12.76 5.58
C ASP A 63 2.01 11.69 5.45
N ASP A 64 2.04 10.72 6.36
CA ASP A 64 3.08 9.69 6.40
C ASP A 64 2.97 8.76 5.18
N HIS A 65 1.75 8.35 4.79
CA HIS A 65 1.56 7.47 3.61
C HIS A 65 1.75 8.21 2.29
N ALA A 66 1.49 9.51 2.20
CA ALA A 66 1.87 10.30 1.03
C ALA A 66 3.40 10.34 0.85
N ALA A 67 4.14 10.56 1.94
CA ALA A 67 5.61 10.53 1.91
C ALA A 67 6.17 9.12 1.63
N ALA A 68 5.56 8.08 2.21
CA ALA A 68 5.93 6.69 1.97
C ALA A 68 5.71 6.29 0.51
N ASN A 69 4.62 6.80 -0.11
CA ASN A 69 4.29 6.50 -1.50
C ASN A 69 5.36 7.00 -2.49
N GLN A 70 5.93 8.18 -2.26
CA GLN A 70 7.03 8.68 -3.10
C GLN A 70 8.23 7.72 -3.06
N LYS A 71 8.60 7.25 -1.88
CA LYS A 71 9.70 6.27 -1.71
C LYS A 71 9.38 4.91 -2.36
N ALA A 72 8.12 4.46 -2.28
CA ALA A 72 7.68 3.23 -2.92
C ALA A 72 7.74 3.34 -4.45
N LEU A 73 7.35 4.48 -5.01
CA LEU A 73 7.43 4.76 -6.45
C LEU A 73 8.88 4.78 -6.94
N ASP A 74 9.80 5.37 -6.18
CA ASP A 74 11.23 5.36 -6.51
C ASP A 74 11.81 3.94 -6.48
N ALA A 75 11.46 3.14 -5.47
CA ALA A 75 11.84 1.73 -5.40
C ALA A 75 11.25 0.92 -6.57
N ALA A 76 9.98 1.14 -6.89
CA ALA A 76 9.31 0.50 -8.03
C ALA A 76 10.01 0.83 -9.36
N LYS A 77 10.35 2.10 -9.56
CA LYS A 77 11.09 2.55 -10.75
C LYS A 77 12.45 1.87 -10.87
N SER A 78 13.19 1.73 -9.77
CA SER A 78 14.52 1.09 -9.77
C SER A 78 14.47 -0.41 -10.12
N LEU A 79 13.34 -1.08 -9.82
CA LEU A 79 13.10 -2.49 -10.13
C LEU A 79 12.30 -2.71 -11.43
N GLY A 80 12.05 -1.66 -12.21
CA GLY A 80 11.31 -1.73 -13.47
C GLY A 80 9.84 -2.11 -13.29
N VAL A 81 9.25 -1.81 -12.13
CA VAL A 81 7.84 -2.10 -11.80
C VAL A 81 6.95 -1.05 -12.43
N SER A 82 5.93 -1.48 -13.17
CA SER A 82 4.81 -0.62 -13.55
C SER A 82 3.94 -0.38 -12.30
N ALA A 83 4.10 0.82 -11.71
CA ALA A 83 3.43 1.18 -10.48
C ALA A 83 1.93 1.45 -10.72
N PRO A 84 1.03 1.02 -9.81
CA PRO A 84 -0.35 1.47 -9.80
C PRO A 84 -0.43 2.96 -9.45
N ASP A 85 -1.52 3.61 -9.87
CA ASP A 85 -1.78 5.04 -9.66
C ASP A 85 -2.98 5.31 -8.74
N ALA A 86 -3.56 4.25 -8.16
CA ALA A 86 -4.75 4.33 -7.31
C ALA A 86 -4.84 3.12 -6.36
N PRO A 87 -5.71 3.19 -5.33
CA PRO A 87 -6.08 2.03 -4.53
C PRO A 87 -6.72 0.93 -5.40
N ASN A 88 -6.57 -0.34 -4.99
CA ASN A 88 -7.26 -1.43 -5.67
C ASN A 88 -8.78 -1.45 -5.37
N ALA A 89 -9.51 -2.28 -6.11
CA ALA A 89 -10.97 -2.34 -6.02
C ALA A 89 -11.49 -2.69 -4.61
N LYS A 90 -10.78 -3.55 -3.86
CA LYS A 90 -11.16 -3.91 -2.49
C LYS A 90 -10.99 -2.72 -1.53
N GLN A 91 -9.90 -1.99 -1.67
CA GLN A 91 -9.63 -0.79 -0.85
C GLN A 91 -10.64 0.32 -1.13
N LYS A 92 -10.97 0.56 -2.40
CA LYS A 92 -12.03 1.50 -2.80
C LYS A 92 -13.38 1.12 -2.21
N ALA A 93 -13.75 -0.16 -2.27
CA ALA A 93 -15.01 -0.64 -1.70
C ALA A 93 -15.07 -0.44 -0.16
N GLU A 94 -13.97 -0.63 0.55
CA GLU A 94 -13.92 -0.37 2.00
C GLU A 94 -14.00 1.12 2.31
N HIS A 95 -13.31 1.98 1.54
CA HIS A 95 -13.45 3.42 1.64
C HIS A 95 -14.89 3.86 1.43
N ASP A 96 -15.57 3.39 0.37
CA ASP A 96 -16.95 3.73 0.06
C ASP A 96 -17.93 3.28 1.15
N LYS A 97 -17.66 2.15 1.77
CA LYS A 97 -18.42 1.67 2.92
C LYS A 97 -18.24 2.58 4.13
N MET A 98 -17.01 2.97 4.43
CA MET A 98 -16.69 3.87 5.54
C MET A 98 -17.20 5.29 5.31
N ALA A 99 -17.21 5.78 4.08
CA ALA A 99 -17.71 7.09 3.73
C ALA A 99 -19.20 7.30 4.06
N LYS A 100 -19.96 6.21 4.22
CA LYS A 100 -21.37 6.24 4.62
C LYS A 100 -21.58 6.34 6.13
N MET A 101 -20.51 6.37 6.90
CA MET A 101 -20.54 6.42 8.36
C MET A 101 -20.01 7.75 8.87
N THR A 102 -20.49 8.19 10.02
CA THR A 102 -20.01 9.38 10.74
C THR A 102 -20.06 9.14 12.25
N GLY A 103 -19.43 10.01 13.01
CA GLY A 103 -19.53 10.03 14.46
C GLY A 103 -18.93 8.78 15.12
N ASP A 104 -19.48 8.36 16.25
CA ASP A 104 -18.97 7.24 17.05
C ASP A 104 -18.91 5.91 16.27
N ARG A 105 -19.80 5.73 15.30
CA ARG A 105 -19.79 4.53 14.46
C ARG A 105 -18.57 4.54 13.55
N PHE A 106 -18.31 5.67 12.91
CA PHE A 106 -17.12 5.83 12.08
C PHE A 106 -15.85 5.57 12.90
N ASP A 107 -15.71 6.26 14.04
CA ASP A 107 -14.52 6.15 14.90
C ASP A 107 -14.20 4.70 15.27
N ARG A 108 -15.22 3.93 15.69
CA ARG A 108 -15.02 2.53 16.06
C ARG A 108 -14.63 1.64 14.88
N ASP A 109 -15.30 1.81 13.76
CA ASP A 109 -15.09 0.94 12.59
C ASP A 109 -13.77 1.28 11.91
N PHE A 110 -13.42 2.58 11.84
CA PHE A 110 -12.13 3.05 11.37
C PHE A 110 -10.97 2.53 12.24
N ALA A 111 -11.04 2.70 13.56
CA ALA A 111 -9.96 2.24 14.45
C ALA A 111 -9.74 0.72 14.33
N ARG A 112 -10.81 -0.09 14.25
CA ARG A 112 -10.71 -1.54 14.07
C ARG A 112 -10.11 -1.92 12.71
N TYR A 113 -10.52 -1.20 11.67
CA TYR A 113 -9.98 -1.42 10.33
C TYR A 113 -8.47 -1.13 10.31
N MET A 114 -8.04 0.01 10.87
CA MET A 114 -6.63 0.39 10.95
C MET A 114 -5.79 -0.60 11.77
N VAL A 115 -6.33 -1.16 12.86
CA VAL A 115 -5.62 -2.22 13.62
C VAL A 115 -5.36 -3.43 12.72
N ALA A 116 -6.39 -3.93 12.03
CA ALA A 116 -6.26 -5.15 11.21
C ALA A 116 -5.35 -4.93 9.98
N ASP A 117 -5.42 -3.75 9.37
CA ASP A 117 -4.63 -3.41 8.20
C ASP A 117 -3.15 -3.27 8.55
N HIS A 118 -2.82 -2.47 9.55
CA HIS A 118 -1.43 -2.28 10.00
C HIS A 118 -0.80 -3.52 10.61
N GLU A 119 -1.57 -4.39 11.28
CA GLU A 119 -1.06 -5.69 11.74
C GLU A 119 -0.57 -6.55 10.57
N LYS A 120 -1.39 -6.60 9.51
CA LYS A 120 -1.04 -7.33 8.28
C LYS A 120 0.16 -6.69 7.57
N ASP A 121 0.16 -5.37 7.43
CA ASP A 121 1.22 -4.66 6.75
C ASP A 121 2.56 -4.80 7.49
N LEU A 122 2.57 -4.71 8.81
CA LEU A 122 3.76 -4.98 9.61
C LEU A 122 4.34 -6.38 9.34
N ALA A 123 3.49 -7.40 9.18
CA ALA A 123 3.95 -8.75 8.85
C ALA A 123 4.57 -8.81 7.45
N ASP A 124 3.90 -8.22 6.45
CA ASP A 124 4.36 -8.20 5.06
C ASP A 124 5.66 -7.38 4.92
N TYR A 125 5.74 -6.20 5.54
CA TYR A 125 6.93 -5.34 5.51
C TYR A 125 8.12 -5.95 6.24
N LYS A 126 7.93 -6.58 7.42
CA LYS A 126 8.99 -7.31 8.14
C LYS A 126 9.52 -8.51 7.34
N LYS A 127 8.68 -9.13 6.52
CA LYS A 127 9.12 -10.20 5.61
C LYS A 127 9.95 -9.61 4.46
N GLU A 128 9.46 -8.56 3.81
CA GLU A 128 10.14 -7.94 2.68
C GLU A 128 11.45 -7.26 3.06
N ALA A 129 11.54 -6.67 4.25
CA ALA A 129 12.75 -6.03 4.78
C ALA A 129 13.98 -6.97 4.90
N LYS A 130 13.79 -8.28 4.69
CA LYS A 130 14.87 -9.28 4.62
C LYS A 130 15.49 -9.39 3.23
N GLN A 131 14.89 -8.80 2.21
CA GLN A 131 15.43 -8.76 0.86
C GLN A 131 16.54 -7.71 0.76
N SER A 132 17.52 -7.98 -0.11
CA SER A 132 18.67 -7.07 -0.35
C SER A 132 18.48 -6.30 -1.65
N ASP A 133 17.30 -5.71 -1.85
CA ASP A 133 16.95 -4.91 -3.00
C ASP A 133 16.20 -3.63 -2.57
N ALA A 134 15.84 -2.79 -3.54
CA ALA A 134 15.16 -1.52 -3.26
C ALA A 134 13.80 -1.69 -2.56
N ALA A 135 13.11 -2.81 -2.75
CA ALA A 135 11.87 -3.11 -2.04
C ALA A 135 12.13 -3.44 -0.57
N GLY A 136 13.18 -4.22 -0.29
CA GLY A 136 13.62 -4.53 1.06
C GLY A 136 14.06 -3.28 1.83
N ASP A 137 14.83 -2.41 1.20
CA ASP A 137 15.25 -1.13 1.79
C ASP A 137 14.05 -0.20 2.07
N TYR A 138 13.13 -0.10 1.12
CA TYR A 138 11.88 0.62 1.32
C TYR A 138 11.09 0.05 2.51
N ALA A 139 10.84 -1.26 2.51
CA ALA A 139 10.09 -1.92 3.58
C ALA A 139 10.71 -1.69 4.96
N LYS A 140 12.04 -1.85 5.08
CA LYS A 140 12.78 -1.61 6.32
C LYS A 140 12.60 -0.18 6.83
N GLY A 141 12.63 0.80 5.93
CA GLY A 141 12.47 2.21 6.27
C GLY A 141 11.06 2.63 6.69
N GLN A 142 10.02 1.75 6.55
CA GLN A 142 8.65 2.05 6.93
C GLN A 142 8.20 1.37 8.23
N ILE A 143 8.93 0.36 8.74
CA ILE A 143 8.49 -0.45 9.89
C ILE A 143 8.17 0.38 11.13
N ASP A 144 9.01 1.36 11.47
CA ASP A 144 8.81 2.18 12.68
C ASP A 144 7.55 3.06 12.57
N ALA A 145 7.29 3.64 11.41
CA ALA A 145 6.09 4.43 11.17
C ALA A 145 4.83 3.54 11.24
N LEU A 146 4.84 2.38 10.58
CA LEU A 146 3.74 1.41 10.63
C LEU A 146 3.48 0.91 12.06
N GLN A 147 4.53 0.69 12.87
CA GLN A 147 4.38 0.30 14.27
C GLN A 147 3.70 1.41 15.08
N LYS A 148 4.10 2.66 14.87
CA LYS A 148 3.46 3.82 15.52
C LYS A 148 1.99 3.94 15.14
N HIS A 149 1.65 3.78 13.87
CA HIS A 149 0.26 3.80 13.41
C HIS A 149 -0.56 2.66 14.04
N PHE A 150 -0.01 1.45 14.06
CA PHE A 150 -0.65 0.30 14.71
C PHE A 150 -0.95 0.55 16.19
N ASP A 151 0.01 1.10 16.94
CA ASP A 151 -0.15 1.37 18.37
C ASP A 151 -1.20 2.47 18.60
N MET A 152 -1.24 3.50 17.75
CA MET A 152 -2.29 4.53 17.80
C MET A 152 -3.66 3.94 17.48
N ALA A 153 -3.79 3.14 16.43
CA ALA A 153 -5.05 2.48 16.08
C ALA A 153 -5.57 1.60 17.23
N LYS A 154 -4.69 0.84 17.89
CA LYS A 154 -5.03 0.05 19.08
C LYS A 154 -5.53 0.92 20.23
N SER A 155 -4.84 2.03 20.50
CA SER A 155 -5.27 2.97 21.53
C SER A 155 -6.68 3.50 21.24
N LEU A 156 -6.95 3.95 20.01
CA LEU A 156 -8.26 4.44 19.60
C LEU A 156 -9.33 3.34 19.66
N SER A 157 -9.00 2.10 19.29
CA SER A 157 -9.94 0.98 19.33
C SER A 157 -10.30 0.53 20.75
N SER A 158 -9.43 0.80 21.74
CA SER A 158 -9.61 0.44 23.14
C SER A 158 -10.41 1.49 23.93
N VAL A 159 -10.52 2.71 23.43
CA VAL A 159 -11.33 3.75 24.05
C VAL A 159 -12.78 3.33 23.95
N LYS A 160 -13.32 2.72 25.01
CA LYS A 160 -14.76 2.49 25.14
C LYS A 160 -15.44 3.84 25.03
N SER A 161 -16.38 3.95 24.09
CA SER A 161 -17.29 5.10 24.01
C SER A 161 -17.81 5.42 25.42
N SER A 162 -17.24 6.46 26.04
CA SER A 162 -17.72 7.01 27.32
C SER A 162 -18.95 7.85 26.99
N SER A 163 -20.02 7.19 26.53
CA SER A 163 -21.33 7.79 26.33
C SER A 163 -22.26 7.29 27.42
N ARG A 164 -22.38 8.09 28.44
CA ARG A 164 -23.64 8.23 29.19
C ARG A 164 -24.16 9.63 29.04
#